data_c32feb38031a03ce89f60f94131ec4e8
#
_entry.id   c32feb38031a03ce89f60f94131ec4e8
#
_cell.length_a   1.000
_cell.length_b   1.000
_cell.length_c   1.000
_cell.angle_alpha   90.00
_cell.angle_beta   90.00
_cell.angle_gamma   90.00
#
_symmetry.space_group_name_H-M   'P 1'
#
loop_
_entity.id
_entity.type
_entity.pdbx_description
1 polymer ?
#
loop_
_entity_poly.entity_id
_entity_poly.type
_entity_poly.pdbx_seq_one_letter_code
_entity_poly.pdbx_strand_id
1 'polypeptide(L)'
;SFKKANRSRIDSFTGIGDEKALSILKKIGIELDIPTVTDIHENKDAELAANFVDVLQIPAFLVRQTDLLIAAAKTGKHINLKKGQFMSPESMAHAVRKVQNSGNKNIFLTERGSMFGYQDLVVDFRGIPEMKQFAPVILDITHSLQQPNQSSGVTGGRPEMIETIAKAGVASGADGIFVETHFDPKNAKSDGANMLDINNLEDILVKLIKIKKALI
;
A
#
# COMPACT_ATOMS: atom_id res chain seq x y z
N SER A 1 -1.04 8.26 -5.03
CA SER A 1 -2.33 7.93 -5.66
C SER A 1 -2.85 9.11 -6.46
N PHE A 2 -3.42 8.88 -7.64
CA PHE A 2 -3.95 9.96 -8.47
C PHE A 2 -5.23 10.58 -7.89
N LYS A 3 -5.97 9.83 -7.07
CA LYS A 3 -7.09 10.31 -6.28
C LYS A 3 -7.17 9.61 -4.93
N LYS A 4 -7.73 10.25 -3.94
CA LYS A 4 -7.99 9.75 -2.59
C LYS A 4 -9.50 9.56 -2.41
N ALA A 5 -10.04 8.36 -2.65
CA ALA A 5 -11.47 8.09 -2.59
C ALA A 5 -11.97 7.72 -1.19
N ASN A 6 -11.12 7.14 -0.32
CA ASN A 6 -11.47 6.69 1.01
C ASN A 6 -11.17 7.77 2.06
N ARG A 7 -12.07 8.74 2.19
CA ARG A 7 -11.93 9.86 3.14
C ARG A 7 -13.01 9.79 4.22
N SER A 8 -12.63 10.05 5.47
CA SER A 8 -13.58 10.09 6.58
C SER A 8 -14.50 11.32 6.54
N ARG A 9 -14.01 12.43 5.98
CA ARG A 9 -14.77 13.68 5.88
C ARG A 9 -15.00 14.05 4.43
N ILE A 10 -16.16 14.62 4.12
CA ILE A 10 -16.56 15.02 2.77
C ILE A 10 -15.72 16.18 2.22
N ASP A 11 -15.24 17.06 3.11
CA ASP A 11 -14.41 18.22 2.78
C ASP A 11 -12.90 17.92 2.68
N SER A 12 -12.51 16.65 2.80
CA SER A 12 -11.11 16.25 2.71
C SER A 12 -10.59 16.37 1.28
N PHE A 13 -9.29 16.65 1.15
CA PHE A 13 -8.61 16.68 -0.15
C PHE A 13 -8.74 15.32 -0.86
N THR A 14 -9.18 15.33 -2.10
CA THR A 14 -9.42 14.12 -2.90
C THR A 14 -8.47 13.99 -4.10
N GLY A 15 -7.81 15.06 -4.52
CA GLY A 15 -6.87 15.04 -5.65
C GLY A 15 -6.75 16.39 -6.37
N ILE A 16 -5.99 16.39 -7.44
CA ILE A 16 -5.71 17.56 -8.30
C ILE A 16 -6.29 17.42 -9.71
N GLY A 17 -7.16 16.41 -9.90
CA GLY A 17 -7.69 15.97 -11.20
C GLY A 17 -6.95 14.74 -11.72
N ASP A 18 -7.72 13.78 -12.21
CA ASP A 18 -7.21 12.44 -12.53
C ASP A 18 -6.12 12.47 -13.62
N GLU A 19 -6.41 13.09 -14.76
CA GLU A 19 -5.45 13.16 -15.88
C GLU A 19 -4.17 13.92 -15.51
N LYS A 20 -4.31 15.02 -14.78
CA LYS A 20 -3.17 15.82 -14.34
C LYS A 20 -2.27 15.00 -13.39
N ALA A 21 -2.86 14.30 -12.43
CA ALA A 21 -2.12 13.50 -11.47
C ALA A 21 -1.43 12.31 -12.15
N LEU A 22 -2.13 11.61 -13.04
CA LEU A 22 -1.58 10.48 -13.78
C LEU A 22 -0.44 10.92 -14.72
N SER A 23 -0.58 12.05 -15.41
CA SER A 23 0.48 12.61 -16.26
C SER A 23 1.75 12.94 -15.47
N ILE A 24 1.61 13.45 -14.23
CA ILE A 24 2.75 13.69 -13.33
C ILE A 24 3.44 12.37 -12.97
N LEU A 25 2.68 11.34 -12.60
CA LEU A 25 3.24 10.03 -12.28
C LEU A 25 4.03 9.45 -13.46
N LYS A 26 3.44 9.49 -14.66
CA LYS A 26 4.12 9.02 -15.88
C LYS A 26 5.41 9.78 -16.14
N LYS A 27 5.37 11.12 -16.04
CA LYS A 27 6.55 11.97 -16.20
C LYS A 27 7.67 11.59 -15.22
N ILE A 28 7.34 11.45 -13.93
CA ILE A 28 8.30 11.05 -12.89
C ILE A 28 8.92 9.68 -13.20
N GLY A 29 8.09 8.69 -13.59
CA GLY A 29 8.59 7.36 -13.94
C GLY A 29 9.61 7.39 -15.08
N ILE A 30 9.33 8.18 -16.12
CA ILE A 30 10.24 8.33 -17.26
C ILE A 30 11.51 9.10 -16.86
N GLU A 31 11.39 10.22 -16.16
CA GLU A 31 12.52 11.08 -15.83
C GLU A 31 13.51 10.43 -14.85
N LEU A 32 13.00 9.61 -13.94
CA LEU A 32 13.83 8.96 -12.91
C LEU A 32 14.13 7.48 -13.21
N ASP A 33 13.61 6.96 -14.32
CA ASP A 33 13.72 5.54 -14.71
C ASP A 33 13.31 4.60 -13.55
N ILE A 34 12.15 4.88 -12.96
CA ILE A 34 11.60 4.08 -11.87
C ILE A 34 10.14 3.66 -12.17
N PRO A 35 9.72 2.45 -11.77
CA PRO A 35 8.32 2.05 -11.89
C PRO A 35 7.43 2.90 -10.99
N THR A 36 6.24 3.22 -11.49
CA THR A 36 5.23 4.01 -10.78
C THR A 36 4.03 3.19 -10.39
N VAL A 37 3.39 3.54 -9.27
CA VAL A 37 2.20 2.87 -8.74
C VAL A 37 1.12 3.87 -8.38
N THR A 38 -0.15 3.50 -8.59
CA THR A 38 -1.28 4.27 -8.11
C THR A 38 -2.45 3.38 -7.66
N ASP A 39 -3.25 3.86 -6.71
CA ASP A 39 -4.52 3.23 -6.36
C ASP A 39 -5.53 3.35 -7.50
N ILE A 40 -6.39 2.35 -7.62
CA ILE A 40 -7.63 2.39 -8.40
C ILE A 40 -8.82 2.06 -7.51
N HIS A 41 -9.98 2.65 -7.77
CA HIS A 41 -11.15 2.53 -6.90
C HIS A 41 -12.39 2.01 -7.63
N GLU A 42 -12.45 2.22 -8.95
CA GLU A 42 -13.54 1.81 -9.83
C GLU A 42 -12.98 1.07 -11.04
N ASN A 43 -13.81 0.25 -11.69
CA ASN A 43 -13.39 -0.54 -12.84
C ASN A 43 -12.82 0.33 -13.98
N LYS A 44 -13.43 1.51 -14.23
CA LYS A 44 -12.95 2.46 -15.24
C LYS A 44 -11.58 3.05 -14.94
N ASP A 45 -11.20 3.13 -13.65
CA ASP A 45 -9.89 3.62 -13.25
C ASP A 45 -8.76 2.69 -13.72
N ALA A 46 -9.04 1.38 -13.83
CA ALA A 46 -8.03 0.39 -14.18
C ALA A 46 -7.46 0.65 -15.58
N GLU A 47 -8.33 0.79 -16.59
CA GLU A 47 -7.92 1.06 -17.95
C GLU A 47 -7.26 2.44 -18.09
N LEU A 48 -7.85 3.45 -17.46
CA LEU A 48 -7.30 4.80 -17.49
C LEU A 48 -5.88 4.83 -16.89
N ALA A 49 -5.70 4.35 -15.65
CA ALA A 49 -4.42 4.42 -14.95
C ALA A 49 -3.33 3.55 -15.61
N ALA A 50 -3.70 2.43 -16.22
CA ALA A 50 -2.76 1.53 -16.90
C ALA A 50 -1.98 2.20 -18.04
N ASN A 51 -2.49 3.28 -18.63
CA ASN A 51 -1.78 4.05 -19.66
C ASN A 51 -0.67 4.96 -19.09
N PHE A 52 -0.60 5.11 -17.76
CA PHE A 52 0.27 6.09 -17.12
C PHE A 52 1.22 5.49 -16.10
N VAL A 53 0.90 4.33 -15.52
CA VAL A 53 1.68 3.71 -14.44
C VAL A 53 2.02 2.26 -14.74
N ASP A 54 2.97 1.70 -14.00
CA ASP A 54 3.44 0.33 -14.16
C ASP A 54 2.70 -0.64 -13.25
N VAL A 55 2.21 -0.14 -12.11
CA VAL A 55 1.56 -0.94 -11.08
C VAL A 55 0.20 -0.33 -10.73
N LEU A 56 -0.84 -1.16 -10.72
CA LEU A 56 -2.16 -0.81 -10.20
C LEU A 56 -2.31 -1.35 -8.79
N GLN A 57 -2.62 -0.49 -7.83
CA GLN A 57 -2.84 -0.89 -6.46
C GLN A 57 -4.34 -0.99 -6.14
N ILE A 58 -4.73 -2.10 -5.56
CA ILE A 58 -6.07 -2.29 -5.00
C ILE A 58 -6.03 -1.93 -3.52
N PRO A 59 -6.74 -0.88 -3.09
CA PRO A 59 -6.83 -0.49 -1.69
C PRO A 59 -7.38 -1.62 -0.80
N ALA A 60 -6.97 -1.64 0.46
CA ALA A 60 -7.34 -2.67 1.42
C ALA A 60 -8.86 -2.86 1.56
N PHE A 61 -9.64 -1.77 1.57
CA PHE A 61 -11.09 -1.84 1.66
C PHE A 61 -11.75 -2.48 0.42
N LEU A 62 -11.10 -2.44 -0.73
CA LEU A 62 -11.65 -2.90 -2.01
C LEU A 62 -11.09 -4.25 -2.47
N VAL A 63 -10.20 -4.87 -1.71
CA VAL A 63 -9.50 -6.10 -2.11
C VAL A 63 -10.44 -7.30 -2.37
N ARG A 64 -11.67 -7.27 -1.90
CA ARG A 64 -12.69 -8.28 -2.17
C ARG A 64 -13.56 -8.00 -3.39
N GLN A 65 -13.51 -6.81 -3.98
CA GLN A 65 -14.34 -6.41 -5.12
C GLN A 65 -13.93 -7.16 -6.38
N THR A 66 -14.69 -8.19 -6.74
CA THR A 66 -14.34 -9.12 -7.82
C THR A 66 -14.17 -8.40 -9.16
N ASP A 67 -15.10 -7.53 -9.53
CA ASP A 67 -15.07 -6.84 -10.81
C ASP A 67 -13.88 -5.89 -10.93
N LEU A 68 -13.50 -5.22 -9.84
CA LEU A 68 -12.32 -4.36 -9.79
C LEU A 68 -11.02 -5.16 -9.98
N LEU A 69 -10.91 -6.33 -9.33
CA LEU A 69 -9.77 -7.23 -9.49
C LEU A 69 -9.66 -7.75 -10.92
N ILE A 70 -10.78 -8.12 -11.55
CA ILE A 70 -10.84 -8.57 -12.95
C ILE A 70 -10.45 -7.43 -13.89
N ALA A 71 -10.97 -6.23 -13.67
CA ALA A 71 -10.65 -5.06 -14.48
C ALA A 71 -9.15 -4.74 -14.41
N ALA A 72 -8.57 -4.72 -13.21
CA ALA A 72 -7.14 -4.53 -13.01
C ALA A 72 -6.31 -5.62 -13.71
N ALA A 73 -6.68 -6.90 -13.53
CA ALA A 73 -5.98 -8.02 -14.15
C ALA A 73 -5.91 -7.93 -15.67
N LYS A 74 -7.02 -7.56 -16.31
CA LYS A 74 -7.12 -7.43 -17.77
C LYS A 74 -6.21 -6.38 -18.39
N THR A 75 -5.70 -5.44 -17.61
CA THR A 75 -4.73 -4.44 -18.08
C THR A 75 -3.35 -5.02 -18.38
N GLY A 76 -3.02 -6.20 -17.82
CA GLY A 76 -1.69 -6.83 -17.92
C GLY A 76 -0.61 -6.17 -17.06
N LYS A 77 -0.94 -5.09 -16.33
CA LYS A 77 -0.01 -4.41 -15.42
C LYS A 77 0.27 -5.25 -14.17
N HIS A 78 1.33 -4.91 -13.42
CA HIS A 78 1.53 -5.47 -12.09
C HIS A 78 0.40 -5.04 -11.15
N ILE A 79 -0.07 -5.96 -10.31
CA ILE A 79 -1.17 -5.71 -9.39
C ILE A 79 -0.67 -5.84 -7.96
N ASN A 80 -0.74 -4.74 -7.21
CA ASN A 80 -0.54 -4.75 -5.76
C ASN A 80 -1.89 -4.92 -5.05
N LEU A 81 -2.05 -6.00 -4.30
CA LEU A 81 -3.24 -6.27 -3.49
C LEU A 81 -2.95 -5.94 -2.03
N LYS A 82 -3.45 -4.82 -1.53
CA LYS A 82 -3.35 -4.49 -0.09
C LYS A 82 -4.30 -5.36 0.72
N LYS A 83 -3.76 -6.10 1.70
CA LYS A 83 -4.58 -6.95 2.57
C LYS A 83 -5.62 -6.11 3.32
N GLY A 84 -6.89 -6.53 3.26
CA GLY A 84 -7.94 -5.92 4.07
C GLY A 84 -7.66 -6.07 5.57
N GLN A 85 -7.91 -5.02 6.35
CA GLN A 85 -7.73 -5.04 7.80
C GLN A 85 -8.60 -6.10 8.49
N PHE A 86 -9.68 -6.49 7.84
CA PHE A 86 -10.67 -7.49 8.26
C PHE A 86 -10.38 -8.91 7.74
N MET A 87 -9.25 -9.11 7.06
CA MET A 87 -8.92 -10.39 6.40
C MET A 87 -7.76 -11.10 7.10
N SER A 88 -7.86 -12.43 7.18
CA SER A 88 -6.70 -13.25 7.52
C SER A 88 -5.70 -13.32 6.36
N PRO A 89 -4.40 -13.58 6.64
CA PRO A 89 -3.39 -13.78 5.61
C PRO A 89 -3.78 -14.83 4.56
N GLU A 90 -4.27 -15.99 4.99
CA GLU A 90 -4.69 -17.10 4.10
C GLU A 90 -5.82 -16.70 3.15
N SER A 91 -6.74 -15.84 3.60
CA SER A 91 -7.86 -15.41 2.78
C SER A 91 -7.45 -14.55 1.58
N MET A 92 -6.22 -14.01 1.58
CA MET A 92 -5.65 -13.30 0.43
C MET A 92 -5.45 -14.20 -0.79
N ALA A 93 -5.33 -15.52 -0.59
CA ALA A 93 -5.30 -16.49 -1.68
C ALA A 93 -6.50 -16.35 -2.64
N HIS A 94 -7.68 -15.99 -2.12
CA HIS A 94 -8.86 -15.79 -2.97
C HIS A 94 -8.73 -14.57 -3.87
N ALA A 95 -8.18 -13.47 -3.39
CA ALA A 95 -7.94 -12.28 -4.20
C ALA A 95 -6.88 -12.56 -5.28
N VAL A 96 -5.79 -13.24 -4.91
CA VAL A 96 -4.74 -13.67 -5.86
C VAL A 96 -5.33 -14.55 -6.96
N ARG A 97 -6.13 -15.57 -6.60
CA ARG A 97 -6.76 -16.47 -7.59
C ARG A 97 -7.69 -15.73 -8.55
N LYS A 98 -8.42 -14.71 -8.10
CA LYS A 98 -9.27 -13.90 -9.02
C LYS A 98 -8.44 -13.22 -10.10
N VAL A 99 -7.30 -12.64 -9.73
CA VAL A 99 -6.38 -11.99 -10.68
C VAL A 99 -5.75 -13.04 -11.60
N GLN A 100 -5.26 -14.16 -11.06
CA GLN A 100 -4.64 -15.25 -11.84
C GLN A 100 -5.62 -15.88 -12.84
N ASN A 101 -6.85 -16.17 -12.42
CA ASN A 101 -7.90 -16.74 -13.28
C ASN A 101 -8.35 -15.76 -14.35
N SER A 102 -8.07 -14.46 -14.18
CA SER A 102 -8.29 -13.43 -15.19
C SER A 102 -7.10 -13.25 -16.16
N GLY A 103 -6.09 -14.14 -16.07
CA GLY A 103 -4.96 -14.20 -17.00
C GLY A 103 -3.72 -13.41 -16.58
N ASN A 104 -3.69 -12.80 -15.38
CA ASN A 104 -2.55 -12.01 -14.93
C ASN A 104 -1.84 -12.69 -13.73
N LYS A 105 -0.53 -12.91 -13.85
CA LYS A 105 0.32 -13.51 -12.81
C LYS A 105 1.26 -12.51 -12.13
N ASN A 106 1.27 -11.26 -12.58
CA ASN A 106 2.15 -10.21 -12.05
C ASN A 106 1.54 -9.59 -10.79
N ILE A 107 1.63 -10.29 -9.68
CA ILE A 107 0.94 -9.94 -8.43
C ILE A 107 1.95 -9.85 -7.30
N PHE A 108 1.77 -8.90 -6.41
CA PHE A 108 2.35 -8.90 -5.08
C PHE A 108 1.32 -8.44 -4.05
N LEU A 109 1.53 -8.83 -2.80
CA LEU A 109 0.65 -8.55 -1.69
C LEU A 109 1.27 -7.49 -0.79
N THR A 110 0.44 -6.67 -0.16
CA THR A 110 0.91 -5.73 0.86
C THR A 110 0.19 -5.99 2.18
N GLU A 111 0.95 -6.42 3.20
CA GLU A 111 0.50 -6.44 4.59
C GLU A 111 0.42 -5.00 5.10
N ARG A 112 -0.69 -4.64 5.77
CA ARG A 112 -0.90 -3.30 6.30
C ARG A 112 -1.62 -3.28 7.65
N GLY A 113 -1.55 -4.37 8.38
CA GLY A 113 -2.19 -4.56 9.67
C GLY A 113 -3.61 -5.08 9.60
N SER A 114 -4.03 -5.63 10.70
CA SER A 114 -5.38 -6.13 10.96
C SER A 114 -6.02 -5.31 12.08
N MET A 115 -7.35 -5.16 12.04
CA MET A 115 -8.09 -4.47 13.09
C MET A 115 -7.86 -5.14 14.44
N PHE A 116 -7.54 -4.32 15.43
CA PHE A 116 -7.42 -4.72 16.83
C PHE A 116 -8.31 -3.79 17.67
N GLY A 117 -9.52 -4.24 17.96
CA GLY A 117 -10.56 -3.39 18.51
C GLY A 117 -11.06 -2.37 17.48
N TYR A 118 -11.49 -1.19 17.95
CA TYR A 118 -12.14 -0.18 17.11
C TYR A 118 -11.19 0.92 16.61
N GLN A 119 -10.05 1.11 17.25
CA GLN A 119 -9.21 2.29 17.05
C GLN A 119 -7.71 1.97 16.92
N ASP A 120 -7.36 0.72 16.71
CA ASP A 120 -5.97 0.32 16.56
C ASP A 120 -5.79 -0.78 15.50
N LEU A 121 -4.55 -0.95 15.06
CA LEU A 121 -4.14 -1.99 14.13
C LEU A 121 -2.92 -2.71 14.67
N VAL A 122 -2.80 -4.00 14.34
CA VAL A 122 -1.62 -4.81 14.64
C VAL A 122 -1.14 -5.52 13.38
N VAL A 123 0.17 -5.71 13.27
CA VAL A 123 0.78 -6.58 12.26
C VAL A 123 1.06 -7.93 12.89
N ASP A 124 0.39 -8.96 12.40
CA ASP A 124 0.77 -10.34 12.70
C ASP A 124 1.85 -10.79 11.72
N PHE A 125 3.10 -10.77 12.16
CA PHE A 125 4.24 -11.10 11.31
C PHE A 125 4.24 -12.55 10.83
N ARG A 126 3.49 -13.46 11.45
CA ARG A 126 3.28 -14.84 10.98
C ARG A 126 2.58 -14.86 9.63
N GLY A 127 1.75 -13.87 9.35
CA GLY A 127 1.06 -13.73 8.07
C GLY A 127 1.97 -13.45 6.87
N ILE A 128 3.19 -12.93 7.09
CA ILE A 128 4.12 -12.68 5.98
C ILE A 128 4.52 -13.99 5.29
N PRO A 129 5.11 -15.00 5.97
CA PRO A 129 5.44 -16.27 5.33
C PRO A 129 4.21 -17.03 4.80
N GLU A 130 3.04 -16.89 5.40
CA GLU A 130 1.80 -17.48 4.90
C GLU A 130 1.41 -16.87 3.54
N MET A 131 1.36 -15.55 3.43
CA MET A 131 1.03 -14.87 2.17
C MET A 131 2.08 -15.07 1.08
N LYS A 132 3.34 -15.26 1.44
CA LYS A 132 4.43 -15.55 0.47
C LYS A 132 4.22 -16.84 -0.30
N GLN A 133 3.38 -17.75 0.18
CA GLN A 133 3.00 -18.95 -0.58
C GLN A 133 2.15 -18.62 -1.82
N PHE A 134 1.55 -17.43 -1.88
CA PHE A 134 0.65 -17.03 -2.96
C PHE A 134 1.30 -16.02 -3.91
N ALA A 135 2.09 -15.07 -3.39
CA ALA A 135 2.80 -14.03 -4.14
C ALA A 135 3.87 -13.37 -3.25
N PRO A 136 4.83 -12.62 -3.81
CA PRO A 136 5.75 -11.77 -3.03
C PRO A 136 4.98 -10.83 -2.09
N VAL A 137 5.55 -10.57 -0.89
CA VAL A 137 4.88 -9.78 0.16
C VAL A 137 5.68 -8.52 0.49
N ILE A 138 5.02 -7.39 0.42
CA ILE A 138 5.49 -6.08 0.88
C ILE A 138 4.85 -5.77 2.23
N LEU A 139 5.60 -5.18 3.15
CA LEU A 139 5.05 -4.65 4.39
C LEU A 139 4.88 -3.12 4.29
N ASP A 140 3.67 -2.65 4.51
CA ASP A 140 3.37 -1.23 4.67
C ASP A 140 3.67 -0.81 6.12
N ILE A 141 4.76 -0.07 6.28
CA ILE A 141 5.28 0.35 7.59
C ILE A 141 4.69 1.67 8.09
N THR A 142 3.80 2.27 7.31
CA THR A 142 3.12 3.52 7.67
C THR A 142 1.64 3.29 7.94
N HIS A 143 0.89 2.75 6.98
CA HIS A 143 -0.55 2.50 7.18
C HIS A 143 -0.85 1.39 8.19
N SER A 144 0.08 0.48 8.47
CA SER A 144 -0.07 -0.51 9.55
C SER A 144 -0.07 0.11 10.95
N LEU A 145 0.36 1.35 11.07
CA LEU A 145 0.42 2.11 12.32
C LEU A 145 -0.70 3.16 12.46
N GLN A 146 -1.65 3.15 11.54
CA GLN A 146 -2.82 4.01 11.64
C GLN A 146 -3.65 3.69 12.88
N GLN A 147 -4.21 4.73 13.47
CA GLN A 147 -5.25 4.66 14.50
C GLN A 147 -6.55 5.20 13.91
N PRO A 148 -7.39 4.34 13.31
CA PRO A 148 -8.64 4.76 12.68
C PRO A 148 -9.67 5.24 13.68
N ASN A 149 -10.78 5.81 13.18
CA ASN A 149 -11.99 6.15 13.96
C ASN A 149 -11.73 7.11 15.14
N GLN A 150 -10.78 8.02 15.02
CA GLN A 150 -10.57 9.05 16.04
C GLN A 150 -11.71 10.05 16.08
N SER A 151 -12.00 10.58 17.26
CA SER A 151 -13.08 11.57 17.48
C SER A 151 -12.92 12.87 16.68
N SER A 152 -11.69 13.19 16.28
CA SER A 152 -11.38 14.34 15.42
C SER A 152 -11.83 14.18 13.96
N GLY A 153 -12.30 12.97 13.57
CA GLY A 153 -12.59 12.63 12.16
C GLY A 153 -11.35 12.54 11.26
N VAL A 154 -10.15 12.55 11.86
CA VAL A 154 -8.88 12.35 11.16
C VAL A 154 -8.20 11.13 11.76
N THR A 155 -7.71 10.24 10.91
CA THR A 155 -6.97 9.05 11.33
C THR A 155 -5.69 9.49 12.06
N GLY A 156 -5.51 9.00 13.29
CA GLY A 156 -4.28 9.14 14.06
C GLY A 156 -3.21 8.12 13.63
N GLY A 157 -2.08 8.14 14.32
CA GLY A 157 -1.00 7.18 14.05
C GLY A 157 0.11 7.19 15.07
N ARG A 158 1.05 6.26 14.87
CA ARG A 158 2.20 6.02 15.75
C ARG A 158 3.51 6.02 14.94
N PRO A 159 3.90 7.17 14.35
CA PRO A 159 5.05 7.26 13.45
C PRO A 159 6.38 6.89 14.14
N GLU A 160 6.47 7.01 15.47
CA GLU A 160 7.61 6.58 16.27
C GLU A 160 7.86 5.07 16.20
N MET A 161 6.87 4.28 15.81
CA MET A 161 6.98 2.83 15.66
C MET A 161 7.40 2.37 14.25
N ILE A 162 7.54 3.28 13.29
CA ILE A 162 7.84 2.93 11.89
C ILE A 162 9.11 2.10 11.80
N GLU A 163 10.20 2.51 12.42
CA GLU A 163 11.47 1.78 12.38
C GLU A 163 11.35 0.38 13.02
N THR A 164 10.61 0.27 14.12
CA THR A 164 10.38 -1.01 14.81
C THR A 164 9.64 -1.99 13.92
N ILE A 165 8.53 -1.57 13.33
CA ILE A 165 7.71 -2.40 12.44
C ILE A 165 8.49 -2.76 11.16
N ALA A 166 9.24 -1.82 10.60
CA ALA A 166 10.06 -2.06 9.42
C ALA A 166 11.11 -3.15 9.65
N LYS A 167 11.86 -3.07 10.76
CA LYS A 167 12.87 -4.06 11.14
C LYS A 167 12.25 -5.44 11.35
N ALA A 168 11.15 -5.51 12.09
CA ALA A 168 10.44 -6.76 12.35
C ALA A 168 9.92 -7.40 11.04
N GLY A 169 9.37 -6.60 10.13
CA GLY A 169 8.86 -7.08 8.85
C GLY A 169 9.95 -7.64 7.94
N VAL A 170 11.08 -6.95 7.82
CA VAL A 170 12.22 -7.48 7.06
C VAL A 170 12.76 -8.75 7.70
N ALA A 171 12.88 -8.78 9.04
CA ALA A 171 13.30 -9.98 9.77
C ALA A 171 12.33 -11.16 9.61
N SER A 172 11.04 -10.89 9.44
CA SER A 172 10.01 -11.91 9.17
C SER A 172 9.96 -12.38 7.71
N GLY A 173 10.84 -11.85 6.85
CA GLY A 173 10.98 -12.31 5.46
C GLY A 173 10.17 -11.52 4.44
N ALA A 174 9.69 -10.32 4.75
CA ALA A 174 9.08 -9.44 3.74
C ALA A 174 10.04 -9.21 2.56
N ASP A 175 9.50 -9.21 1.34
CA ASP A 175 10.29 -9.03 0.12
C ASP A 175 10.62 -7.56 -0.13
N GLY A 176 9.77 -6.66 0.37
CA GLY A 176 9.95 -5.22 0.29
C GLY A 176 9.18 -4.47 1.36
N ILE A 177 9.30 -3.16 1.34
CA ILE A 177 8.53 -2.25 2.20
C ILE A 177 7.75 -1.25 1.35
N PHE A 178 6.62 -0.83 1.88
CA PHE A 178 5.86 0.33 1.43
C PHE A 178 5.95 1.39 2.54
N VAL A 179 6.30 2.60 2.17
CA VAL A 179 6.43 3.71 3.13
C VAL A 179 5.87 5.00 2.53
N GLU A 180 5.07 5.71 3.27
CA GLU A 180 4.60 7.04 2.92
C GLU A 180 5.49 8.09 3.59
N THR A 181 6.04 9.01 2.80
CA THR A 181 7.00 10.02 3.27
C THR A 181 6.57 11.43 2.88
N HIS A 182 6.96 12.40 3.66
CA HIS A 182 6.79 13.82 3.36
C HIS A 182 7.90 14.64 4.01
N PHE A 183 8.30 15.77 3.41
CA PHE A 183 9.29 16.67 3.98
C PHE A 183 8.74 17.45 5.20
N ASP A 184 7.43 17.53 5.33
CA ASP A 184 6.72 18.12 6.46
C ASP A 184 5.42 17.33 6.72
N PRO A 185 5.48 16.19 7.41
CA PRO A 185 4.33 15.32 7.64
C PRO A 185 3.13 16.02 8.26
N LYS A 186 3.34 17.01 9.15
CA LYS A 186 2.28 17.71 9.86
C LYS A 186 1.38 18.52 8.92
N ASN A 187 1.94 19.01 7.82
CA ASN A 187 1.25 19.79 6.81
C ASN A 187 0.88 18.98 5.54
N ALA A 188 1.07 17.66 5.57
CA ALA A 188 0.65 16.80 4.48
C ALA A 188 -0.88 16.84 4.27
N LYS A 189 -1.32 16.79 3.02
CA LYS A 189 -2.75 16.88 2.66
C LYS A 189 -3.56 15.64 3.04
N SER A 190 -2.89 14.53 3.36
CA SER A 190 -3.49 13.28 3.83
C SER A 190 -2.49 12.51 4.69
N ASP A 191 -2.99 11.67 5.58
CA ASP A 191 -2.22 10.67 6.36
C ASP A 191 -1.00 11.21 7.14
N GLY A 192 -0.91 12.51 7.36
CA GLY A 192 0.25 13.17 7.98
C GLY A 192 0.62 12.63 9.36
N ALA A 193 -0.35 12.11 10.12
CA ALA A 193 -0.10 11.49 11.42
C ALA A 193 0.70 10.17 11.35
N ASN A 194 0.83 9.58 10.18
CA ASN A 194 1.52 8.29 9.97
C ASN A 194 2.71 8.37 9.02
N MET A 195 2.95 9.51 8.41
CA MET A 195 4.05 9.66 7.45
C MET A 195 5.41 9.67 8.13
N LEU A 196 6.38 9.09 7.46
CA LEU A 196 7.78 9.22 7.81
C LEU A 196 8.31 10.58 7.32
N ASP A 197 9.04 11.31 8.17
CA ASP A 197 9.85 12.42 7.69
C ASP A 197 10.91 11.89 6.72
N ILE A 198 10.95 12.44 5.50
CA ILE A 198 11.83 11.96 4.44
C ILE A 198 13.31 12.02 4.83
N ASN A 199 13.71 12.93 5.70
CA ASN A 199 15.08 13.04 6.20
C ASN A 199 15.53 11.80 6.98
N ASN A 200 14.61 11.00 7.51
CA ASN A 200 14.90 9.77 8.25
C ASN A 200 14.88 8.52 7.35
N LEU A 201 14.49 8.66 6.07
CA LEU A 201 14.28 7.51 5.18
C LEU A 201 15.57 6.74 4.90
N GLU A 202 16.66 7.43 4.59
CA GLU A 202 17.95 6.80 4.25
C GLU A 202 18.48 5.95 5.40
N ASP A 203 18.48 6.49 6.62
CA ASP A 203 18.96 5.79 7.81
C ASP A 203 18.16 4.49 8.06
N ILE A 204 16.85 4.55 7.91
CA ILE A 204 15.98 3.37 8.03
C ILE A 204 16.34 2.35 6.94
N LEU A 205 16.43 2.77 5.68
CA LEU A 205 16.74 1.87 4.57
C LEU A 205 18.09 1.18 4.75
N VAL A 206 19.13 1.90 5.18
CA VAL A 206 20.46 1.32 5.48
C VAL A 206 20.36 0.23 6.56
N LYS A 207 19.58 0.46 7.62
CA LYS A 207 19.38 -0.54 8.68
C LYS A 207 18.64 -1.78 8.14
N LEU A 208 17.58 -1.58 7.33
CA LEU A 208 16.81 -2.67 6.75
C LEU A 208 17.63 -3.53 5.79
N ILE A 209 18.49 -2.91 4.98
CA ILE A 209 19.43 -3.62 4.09
C ILE A 209 20.40 -4.51 4.89
N LYS A 210 20.92 -4.01 6.03
CA LYS A 210 21.80 -4.80 6.92
C LYS A 210 21.06 -6.03 7.48
N ILE A 211 19.81 -5.86 7.94
CA ILE A 211 18.99 -6.97 8.42
C ILE A 211 18.75 -7.97 7.28
N LYS A 212 18.34 -7.49 6.10
CA LYS A 212 18.08 -8.36 4.94
C LYS A 212 19.31 -9.19 4.58
N LYS A 213 20.50 -8.57 4.57
CA LYS A 213 21.76 -9.28 4.29
C LYS A 213 22.11 -10.33 5.35
N ALA A 214 21.72 -10.12 6.60
CA ALA A 214 21.97 -11.09 7.68
C ALA A 214 21.04 -12.32 7.63
N LEU A 215 20.00 -12.30 6.81
CA LEU A 215 19.05 -13.40 6.64
C LEU A 215 19.37 -14.31 5.43
N ILE A 216 20.34 -13.95 4.63
CA ILE A 216 20.82 -14.69 3.46
C ILE A 216 22.10 -15.45 3.82
#